data_d0a9e7b3dd26c15d8a6a51c522d47b1f
#
_entry.id   d0a9e7b3dd26c15d8a6a51c522d47b1f
#
_cell.length_a   1.000
_cell.length_b   1.000
_cell.length_c   1.000
_cell.angle_alpha   90.00
_cell.angle_beta   90.00
_cell.angle_gamma   90.00
#
_symmetry.space_group_name_H-M   'P 1'
#
loop_
_entity.id
_entity.type
_entity.pdbx_description
1 polymer ?
#
loop_
_entity_poly.entity_id
_entity_poly.type
_entity_poly.pdbx_seq_one_letter_code
_entity_poly.pdbx_strand_id
1 'polypeptide(L)'
;EYRTFCNSTVPLARFPKMVWLNNEKLEVPLEIAHFGEKPLPETMIRWTVSTVDKQILKEGSFTREIPLGNCIPAGTVRCDLAGIKEPSQLLVSVQIGDSDMRNRWNIWVYPAVKKTVDNLPYVTTRLDRTAQDKLNKGESVLLLTYGTVPPEKGGDIAVGFSSIFWNTAWT
;
A
#
# COMPACT_ATOMS: atom_id res chain seq x y z
N GLU A 1 -0.33 -15.41 15.43
CA GLU A 1 -0.62 -14.23 14.59
C GLU A 1 -1.33 -13.14 15.37
N TYR A 2 -2.47 -13.42 16.06
CA TYR A 2 -3.24 -12.45 16.86
C TYR A 2 -2.37 -11.70 17.89
N ARG A 3 -1.46 -12.38 18.58
CA ARG A 3 -0.59 -11.78 19.62
C ARG A 3 0.43 -10.78 19.09
N THR A 4 0.68 -10.70 17.78
CA THR A 4 1.66 -9.75 17.22
C THR A 4 1.13 -8.31 17.20
N PHE A 5 -0.19 -8.12 17.20
CA PHE A 5 -0.84 -6.80 17.21
C PHE A 5 -1.77 -6.59 18.42
N CYS A 6 -2.11 -7.66 19.16
CA CYS A 6 -2.85 -7.61 20.43
C CYS A 6 -1.91 -7.96 21.59
N ASN A 7 -1.03 -7.04 21.95
CA ASN A 7 -0.04 -7.17 23.02
C ASN A 7 0.09 -5.81 23.74
N SER A 8 0.64 -5.84 24.97
CA SER A 8 0.92 -4.61 25.73
C SER A 8 1.96 -3.72 25.08
N THR A 9 2.80 -4.28 24.20
CA THR A 9 3.82 -3.53 23.45
C THR A 9 3.79 -3.97 21.99
N VAL A 10 3.48 -3.03 21.10
CA VAL A 10 3.29 -3.31 19.67
C VAL A 10 4.09 -2.31 18.83
N PRO A 11 5.02 -2.77 17.99
CA PRO A 11 5.60 -1.91 16.97
C PRO A 11 4.59 -1.64 15.86
N LEU A 12 4.53 -0.40 15.41
CA LEU A 12 3.63 0.12 14.39
C LEU A 12 4.45 0.71 13.24
N ALA A 13 3.96 0.59 12.03
CA ALA A 13 4.57 1.18 10.84
C ALA A 13 3.55 2.05 10.10
N ARG A 14 3.90 3.31 9.84
CA ARG A 14 3.03 4.28 9.18
C ARG A 14 3.28 4.25 7.67
N PHE A 15 2.78 3.21 7.03
CA PHE A 15 2.88 3.09 5.58
C PHE A 15 1.97 4.12 4.88
N PRO A 16 2.51 4.99 4.02
CA PRO A 16 1.68 5.87 3.19
C PRO A 16 0.91 5.09 2.12
N LYS A 17 1.45 3.94 1.71
CA LYS A 17 0.86 3.01 0.73
C LYS A 17 1.49 1.62 0.86
N MET A 18 0.81 0.60 0.34
CA MET A 18 1.32 -0.79 0.35
C MET A 18 1.91 -1.22 -0.99
N VAL A 19 1.63 -0.49 -2.05
CA VAL A 19 2.13 -0.76 -3.41
C VAL A 19 3.11 0.33 -3.82
N TRP A 20 4.30 -0.09 -4.28
CA TRP A 20 5.44 0.76 -4.60
C TRP A 20 5.94 0.49 -6.01
N LEU A 21 6.60 1.48 -6.59
CA LEU A 21 7.39 1.29 -7.80
C LEU A 21 8.87 1.19 -7.45
N ASN A 22 9.63 0.46 -8.24
CA ASN A 22 11.07 0.27 -7.97
C ASN A 22 11.93 1.52 -8.18
N ASN A 23 11.40 2.59 -8.76
CA ASN A 23 12.04 3.90 -8.85
C ASN A 23 11.70 4.83 -7.66
N GLU A 24 10.98 4.33 -6.67
CA GLU A 24 10.66 5.02 -5.42
C GLU A 24 11.59 4.54 -4.30
N LYS A 25 11.69 5.34 -3.25
CA LYS A 25 12.37 4.97 -2.01
C LYS A 25 11.33 4.59 -0.96
N LEU A 26 11.50 3.41 -0.37
CA LEU A 26 10.69 3.01 0.77
C LEU A 26 11.13 3.85 1.98
N GLU A 27 10.23 4.68 2.48
CA GLU A 27 10.40 5.43 3.73
C GLU A 27 9.17 5.22 4.59
N VAL A 28 9.35 4.57 5.74
CA VAL A 28 8.26 4.20 6.64
C VAL A 28 8.61 4.59 8.07
N PRO A 29 7.97 5.60 8.62
CA PRO A 29 8.09 5.94 10.04
C PRO A 29 7.62 4.78 10.91
N LEU A 30 8.37 4.48 11.96
CA LEU A 30 8.03 3.51 12.97
C LEU A 30 7.60 4.20 14.25
N GLU A 31 6.59 3.68 14.87
CA GLU A 31 6.09 4.07 16.18
C GLU A 31 5.95 2.83 17.08
N ILE A 32 5.83 3.05 18.36
CA ILE A 32 5.55 2.00 19.34
C ILE A 32 4.35 2.42 20.18
N ALA A 33 3.44 1.48 20.39
CA ALA A 33 2.44 1.56 21.43
C ALA A 33 2.92 0.69 22.58
N HIS A 34 3.10 1.28 23.77
CA HIS A 34 3.61 0.58 24.95
C HIS A 34 2.73 0.84 26.17
N PHE A 35 1.99 -0.16 26.57
CA PHE A 35 1.08 -0.18 27.73
C PHE A 35 1.46 -1.31 28.70
N GLY A 36 2.76 -1.59 28.81
CA GLY A 36 3.30 -2.52 29.80
C GLY A 36 3.31 -1.94 31.21
N GLU A 37 3.86 -2.67 32.15
CA GLU A 37 3.90 -2.28 33.57
C GLU A 37 4.82 -1.10 33.86
N LYS A 38 5.90 -0.96 33.09
CA LYS A 38 6.94 0.06 33.28
C LYS A 38 7.60 0.44 31.96
N PRO A 39 8.19 1.63 31.85
CA PRO A 39 8.98 2.02 30.67
C PRO A 39 10.09 1.01 30.38
N LEU A 40 10.40 0.81 29.11
CA LEU A 40 11.55 0.02 28.70
C LEU A 40 12.78 0.95 28.60
N PRO A 41 13.89 0.63 29.27
CA PRO A 41 15.13 1.41 29.15
C PRO A 41 15.67 1.30 27.73
N GLU A 42 16.85 1.83 27.47
CA GLU A 42 17.53 1.75 26.18
C GLU A 42 17.34 0.38 25.51
N THR A 43 16.35 0.31 24.61
CA THR A 43 15.91 -0.92 23.97
C THR A 43 16.22 -0.87 22.49
N MET A 44 16.85 -1.93 22.00
CA MET A 44 17.15 -2.06 20.57
C MET A 44 15.90 -2.44 19.81
N ILE A 45 15.59 -1.69 18.77
CA ILE A 45 14.50 -1.95 17.82
C ILE A 45 15.16 -2.33 16.50
N ARG A 46 15.05 -3.60 16.11
CA ARG A 46 15.58 -4.12 14.84
C ARG A 46 14.51 -4.12 13.77
N TRP A 47 14.91 -3.83 12.55
CA TRP A 47 14.02 -3.93 11.41
C TRP A 47 14.70 -4.57 10.21
N THR A 48 13.93 -5.23 9.40
CA THR A 48 14.39 -5.85 8.15
C THR A 48 13.39 -5.60 7.03
N VAL A 49 13.91 -5.47 5.81
CA VAL A 49 13.16 -5.57 4.56
C VAL A 49 13.70 -6.77 3.82
N SER A 50 12.86 -7.76 3.54
CA SER A 50 13.25 -9.01 2.91
C SER A 50 12.26 -9.47 1.83
N THR A 51 12.70 -10.37 0.98
CA THR A 51 11.81 -11.13 0.09
C THR A 51 11.01 -12.17 0.88
N VAL A 52 10.00 -12.77 0.24
CA VAL A 52 9.23 -13.89 0.80
C VAL A 52 10.13 -15.09 1.14
N ASP A 53 11.17 -15.31 0.33
CA ASP A 53 12.17 -16.37 0.53
C ASP A 53 13.23 -16.02 1.59
N LYS A 54 12.96 -14.96 2.39
CA LYS A 54 13.81 -14.50 3.49
C LYS A 54 15.18 -13.92 3.08
N GLN A 55 15.39 -13.59 1.82
CA GLN A 55 16.58 -12.84 1.42
C GLN A 55 16.46 -11.41 1.94
N ILE A 56 17.40 -11.00 2.78
CA ILE A 56 17.43 -9.65 3.36
C ILE A 56 17.93 -8.67 2.29
N LEU A 57 17.12 -7.67 1.97
CA LEU A 57 17.46 -6.56 1.07
C LEU A 57 18.09 -5.40 1.85
N LYS A 58 17.54 -5.14 3.04
CA LYS A 58 18.02 -4.09 3.95
C LYS A 58 17.65 -4.43 5.38
N GLU A 59 18.53 -4.06 6.30
CA GLU A 59 18.28 -4.16 7.73
C GLU A 59 18.88 -2.96 8.47
N GLY A 60 18.46 -2.78 9.70
CA GLY A 60 18.97 -1.74 10.57
C GLY A 60 18.38 -1.82 11.97
N SER A 61 18.85 -0.92 12.83
CA SER A 61 18.35 -0.84 14.20
C SER A 61 18.31 0.60 14.69
N PHE A 62 17.48 0.81 15.72
CA PHE A 62 17.43 2.03 16.52
C PHE A 62 17.52 1.63 17.99
N THR A 63 18.18 2.44 18.80
CA THR A 63 18.15 2.28 20.26
C THR A 63 17.38 3.44 20.86
N ARG A 64 16.36 3.13 21.65
CA ARG A 64 15.44 4.11 22.25
C ARG A 64 15.04 3.69 23.65
N GLU A 65 14.84 4.68 24.50
CA GLU A 65 13.96 4.55 25.65
C GLU A 65 12.52 4.54 25.16
N ILE A 66 11.70 3.62 25.67
CA ILE A 66 10.28 3.47 25.28
C ILE A 66 9.43 3.75 26.51
N PRO A 67 8.93 4.99 26.68
CA PRO A 67 8.02 5.33 27.76
C PRO A 67 6.67 4.63 27.60
N LEU A 68 5.84 4.69 28.62
CA LEU A 68 4.43 4.25 28.52
C LEU A 68 3.65 5.22 27.61
N GLY A 69 2.81 4.69 26.76
CA GLY A 69 1.94 5.48 25.89
C GLY A 69 1.79 4.94 24.46
N ASN A 70 1.22 5.77 23.63
CA ASN A 70 0.96 5.48 22.23
C ASN A 70 1.75 6.42 21.31
N CYS A 71 1.90 6.05 20.05
CA CYS A 71 2.56 6.85 19.01
C CYS A 71 4.00 7.29 19.38
N ILE A 72 4.75 6.46 20.12
CA ILE A 72 6.13 6.74 20.53
C ILE A 72 7.02 6.61 19.30
N PRO A 73 7.71 7.68 18.83
CA PRO A 73 8.55 7.60 17.64
C PRO A 73 9.75 6.66 17.87
N ALA A 74 9.94 5.70 16.97
CA ALA A 74 11.03 4.72 17.04
C ALA A 74 12.17 5.01 16.05
N GLY A 75 11.84 5.47 14.85
CA GLY A 75 12.76 5.75 13.76
C GLY A 75 12.09 5.66 12.41
N THR A 76 12.86 5.53 11.34
CA THR A 76 12.31 5.39 9.97
C THR A 76 13.04 4.28 9.23
N VAL A 77 12.29 3.30 8.74
CA VAL A 77 12.80 2.30 7.80
C VAL A 77 13.06 2.97 6.46
N ARG A 78 14.26 2.78 5.90
CA ARG A 78 14.60 3.27 4.57
C ARG A 78 15.22 2.17 3.75
N CYS A 79 14.68 1.93 2.56
CA CYS A 79 15.20 0.94 1.63
C CYS A 79 15.08 1.45 0.18
N ASP A 80 16.15 1.27 -0.59
CA ASP A 80 16.13 1.49 -2.03
C ASP A 80 15.50 0.27 -2.70
N LEU A 81 14.55 0.53 -3.60
CA LEU A 81 13.80 -0.51 -4.31
C LEU A 81 14.31 -0.74 -5.74
N ALA A 82 15.33 0.01 -6.19
CA ALA A 82 15.83 -0.03 -7.58
C ALA A 82 16.35 -1.42 -8.02
N GLY A 83 16.74 -2.26 -7.06
CA GLY A 83 17.16 -3.64 -7.30
C GLY A 83 16.04 -4.59 -7.73
N ILE A 84 14.78 -4.24 -7.50
CA ILE A 84 13.61 -5.08 -7.83
C ILE A 84 13.30 -4.93 -9.32
N LYS A 85 13.50 -5.99 -10.10
CA LYS A 85 13.32 -5.99 -11.56
C LYS A 85 12.01 -6.63 -12.02
N GLU A 86 11.38 -7.38 -11.15
CA GLU A 86 10.10 -8.07 -11.40
C GLU A 86 9.10 -7.78 -10.28
N PRO A 87 7.78 -7.89 -10.54
CA PRO A 87 6.77 -7.76 -9.50
C PRO A 87 7.08 -8.66 -8.32
N SER A 88 7.26 -8.08 -7.14
CA SER A 88 7.72 -8.80 -5.96
C SER A 88 6.96 -8.39 -4.71
N GLN A 89 6.64 -9.37 -3.89
CA GLN A 89 6.18 -9.14 -2.53
C GLN A 89 7.38 -9.06 -1.60
N LEU A 90 7.44 -8.01 -0.80
CA LEU A 90 8.44 -7.84 0.25
C LEU A 90 7.80 -7.87 1.62
N LEU A 91 8.58 -8.25 2.62
CA LEU A 91 8.21 -8.29 4.02
C LEU A 91 9.02 -7.25 4.79
N VAL A 92 8.32 -6.32 5.42
CA VAL A 92 8.91 -5.40 6.39
C VAL A 92 8.64 -5.96 7.79
N SER A 93 9.68 -6.22 8.57
CA SER A 93 9.57 -6.77 9.93
C SER A 93 10.23 -5.83 10.92
N VAL A 94 9.63 -5.71 12.10
CA VAL A 94 10.15 -4.92 13.22
C VAL A 94 10.08 -5.76 14.49
N GLN A 95 11.15 -5.76 15.27
CA GLN A 95 11.25 -6.46 16.56
C GLN A 95 11.83 -5.54 17.63
N ILE A 96 11.26 -5.57 18.81
CA ILE A 96 11.68 -4.79 19.97
C ILE A 96 12.44 -5.71 20.93
N GLY A 97 13.71 -5.40 21.17
CA GLY A 97 14.59 -6.23 22.01
C GLY A 97 14.72 -7.67 21.48
N ASP A 98 15.00 -8.59 22.40
CA ASP A 98 15.09 -10.04 22.10
C ASP A 98 13.79 -10.77 22.51
N SER A 99 12.67 -10.09 22.40
CA SER A 99 11.36 -10.55 22.85
C SER A 99 10.45 -10.91 21.67
N ASP A 100 9.25 -11.43 22.00
CA ASP A 100 8.17 -11.67 21.03
C ASP A 100 7.41 -10.40 20.60
N MET A 101 7.85 -9.22 21.08
CA MET A 101 7.28 -7.93 20.69
C MET A 101 7.73 -7.58 19.25
N ARG A 102 7.02 -8.12 18.29
CA ARG A 102 7.34 -7.98 16.87
C ARG A 102 6.09 -7.84 16.03
N ASN A 103 6.24 -7.18 14.88
CA ASN A 103 5.19 -7.09 13.87
C ASN A 103 5.79 -7.17 12.47
N ARG A 104 4.95 -7.44 11.47
CA ARG A 104 5.37 -7.57 10.08
C ARG A 104 4.26 -7.16 9.14
N TRP A 105 4.66 -6.60 7.97
CA TRP A 105 3.75 -6.12 6.94
C TRP A 105 4.24 -6.55 5.57
N ASN A 106 3.31 -6.92 4.72
CA ASN A 106 3.59 -7.19 3.31
C ASN A 106 3.45 -5.90 2.51
N ILE A 107 4.38 -5.65 1.61
CA ILE A 107 4.30 -4.61 0.59
C ILE A 107 4.56 -5.23 -0.78
N TRP A 108 4.09 -4.58 -1.83
CA TRP A 108 4.30 -5.04 -3.19
C TRP A 108 5.07 -3.99 -3.97
N VAL A 109 6.09 -4.43 -4.68
CA VAL A 109 6.95 -3.58 -5.50
C VAL A 109 6.85 -4.02 -6.95
N TYR A 110 6.59 -3.07 -7.83
CA TYR A 110 6.50 -3.28 -9.26
C TYR A 110 7.56 -2.48 -9.99
N PRO A 111 8.16 -3.02 -11.08
CA PRO A 111 9.03 -2.25 -11.94
C PRO A 111 8.29 -1.03 -12.52
N ALA A 112 8.93 0.13 -12.52
CA ALA A 112 8.43 1.33 -13.18
C ALA A 112 8.65 1.20 -14.70
N VAL A 113 7.89 0.32 -15.34
CA VAL A 113 7.97 0.13 -16.79
C VAL A 113 7.05 1.15 -17.46
N LYS A 114 7.62 2.08 -18.21
CA LYS A 114 6.83 2.80 -19.21
C LYS A 114 6.51 1.83 -20.34
N LYS A 115 5.35 1.19 -20.28
CA LYS A 115 4.81 0.54 -21.47
C LYS A 115 4.41 1.67 -22.43
N THR A 116 5.20 1.91 -23.44
CA THR A 116 4.71 2.53 -24.67
C THR A 116 3.77 1.52 -25.30
N VAL A 117 2.49 1.73 -25.16
CA VAL A 117 1.51 0.96 -25.90
C VAL A 117 1.39 1.64 -27.26
N ASP A 118 1.99 1.03 -28.26
CA ASP A 118 1.76 1.43 -29.64
C ASP A 118 0.30 1.18 -29.97
N ASN A 119 -0.33 2.10 -30.69
CA ASN A 119 -1.75 2.04 -31.08
C ASN A 119 -2.75 2.17 -29.91
N LEU A 120 -2.55 3.14 -29.02
CA LEU A 120 -3.59 3.50 -28.07
C LEU A 120 -4.86 3.95 -28.80
N PRO A 121 -6.05 3.49 -28.36
CA PRO A 121 -7.31 3.98 -28.90
C PRO A 121 -7.43 5.49 -28.65
N TYR A 122 -8.12 6.19 -29.53
CA TYR A 122 -8.50 7.57 -29.26
C TYR A 122 -9.48 7.62 -28.08
N VAL A 123 -9.10 8.26 -26.98
CA VAL A 123 -9.93 8.35 -25.77
C VAL A 123 -10.72 9.64 -25.80
N THR A 124 -12.04 9.54 -25.65
CA THR A 124 -12.95 10.70 -25.64
C THR A 124 -14.14 10.47 -24.72
N THR A 125 -14.76 11.54 -24.24
CA THR A 125 -16.01 11.50 -23.47
C THR A 125 -17.25 11.73 -24.35
N ARG A 126 -17.07 12.04 -25.63
CA ARG A 126 -18.15 12.31 -26.58
C ARG A 126 -17.85 11.66 -27.92
N LEU A 127 -18.91 11.19 -28.59
CA LEU A 127 -18.81 10.71 -29.94
C LEU A 127 -18.78 11.92 -30.90
N ASP A 128 -17.69 12.66 -30.87
CA ASP A 128 -17.46 13.82 -31.71
C ASP A 128 -17.04 13.44 -33.14
N ARG A 129 -16.89 14.45 -34.01
CA ARG A 129 -16.50 14.23 -35.39
C ARG A 129 -15.14 13.50 -35.51
N THR A 130 -14.20 13.83 -34.64
CA THR A 130 -12.88 13.17 -34.64
C THR A 130 -12.99 11.69 -34.30
N ALA A 131 -13.80 11.33 -33.32
CA ALA A 131 -14.08 9.94 -32.95
C ALA A 131 -14.74 9.19 -34.15
N GLN A 132 -15.73 9.82 -34.80
CA GLN A 132 -16.41 9.24 -35.97
C GLN A 132 -15.46 9.06 -37.16
N ASP A 133 -14.62 10.04 -37.45
CA ASP A 133 -13.65 9.95 -38.55
C ASP A 133 -12.62 8.83 -38.31
N LYS A 134 -12.21 8.63 -37.05
CA LYS A 134 -11.34 7.52 -36.68
C LYS A 134 -12.00 6.16 -36.83
N LEU A 135 -13.23 6.02 -36.36
CA LEU A 135 -14.02 4.80 -36.55
C LEU A 135 -14.23 4.47 -38.03
N ASN A 136 -14.53 5.48 -38.86
CA ASN A 136 -14.68 5.32 -40.31
C ASN A 136 -13.37 4.86 -41.00
N LYS A 137 -12.22 5.17 -40.41
CA LYS A 137 -10.89 4.70 -40.86
C LYS A 137 -10.52 3.32 -40.30
N GLY A 138 -11.38 2.70 -39.49
CA GLY A 138 -11.11 1.43 -38.85
C GLY A 138 -10.18 1.54 -37.62
N GLU A 139 -9.93 2.77 -37.08
CA GLU A 139 -9.16 2.99 -35.88
C GLU A 139 -10.02 2.71 -34.62
N SER A 140 -9.37 2.33 -33.53
CA SER A 140 -10.04 2.09 -32.25
C SER A 140 -10.32 3.39 -31.50
N VAL A 141 -11.55 3.50 -30.97
CA VAL A 141 -11.97 4.63 -30.13
C VAL A 141 -12.47 4.09 -28.79
N LEU A 142 -11.98 4.64 -27.68
CA LEU A 142 -12.48 4.38 -26.33
C LEU A 142 -13.37 5.55 -25.90
N LEU A 143 -14.67 5.29 -25.84
CA LEU A 143 -15.65 6.28 -25.38
C LEU A 143 -15.94 6.08 -23.90
N LEU A 144 -15.60 7.08 -23.08
CA LEU A 144 -15.89 7.09 -21.65
C LEU A 144 -17.24 7.76 -21.41
N THR A 145 -18.26 6.97 -21.13
CA THR A 145 -19.67 7.41 -21.06
C THR A 145 -20.15 7.73 -19.65
N TYR A 146 -19.25 7.80 -18.66
CA TYR A 146 -19.65 8.09 -17.28
C TYR A 146 -20.45 9.41 -17.20
N GLY A 147 -21.66 9.32 -16.64
CA GLY A 147 -22.57 10.47 -16.48
C GLY A 147 -23.22 10.96 -17.79
N THR A 148 -22.97 10.31 -18.94
CA THR A 148 -23.54 10.72 -20.23
C THR A 148 -24.66 9.80 -20.72
N VAL A 149 -24.82 8.62 -20.14
CA VAL A 149 -25.91 7.71 -20.42
C VAL A 149 -27.03 7.95 -19.41
N PRO A 150 -28.24 8.30 -19.86
CA PRO A 150 -29.37 8.48 -18.94
C PRO A 150 -29.67 7.18 -18.18
N PRO A 151 -30.01 7.24 -16.87
CA PRO A 151 -30.27 6.05 -16.05
C PRO A 151 -31.30 5.09 -16.65
N GLU A 152 -32.33 5.63 -17.29
CA GLU A 152 -33.40 4.85 -17.92
C GLU A 152 -32.92 4.01 -19.13
N LYS A 153 -31.75 4.33 -19.70
CA LYS A 153 -31.10 3.56 -20.76
C LYS A 153 -30.05 2.58 -20.27
N GLY A 154 -29.66 2.71 -19.02
CA GLY A 154 -28.67 1.84 -18.35
C GLY A 154 -29.30 0.56 -17.75
N GLY A 155 -30.62 0.43 -17.73
CA GLY A 155 -31.36 -0.62 -17.03
C GLY A 155 -31.40 -0.38 -15.51
N ASP A 156 -32.05 -1.29 -14.79
CA ASP A 156 -32.27 -1.19 -13.34
C ASP A 156 -31.03 -1.54 -12.49
N ILE A 157 -29.86 -1.64 -13.13
CA ILE A 157 -28.62 -1.96 -12.41
C ILE A 157 -27.98 -0.67 -11.91
N ALA A 158 -28.18 -0.37 -10.64
CA ALA A 158 -27.43 0.67 -9.96
C ALA A 158 -25.98 0.22 -9.83
N VAL A 159 -25.09 0.81 -10.65
CA VAL A 159 -23.64 0.67 -10.46
C VAL A 159 -23.23 1.59 -9.32
N GLY A 160 -23.15 1.04 -8.15
CA GLY A 160 -22.74 1.76 -6.94
C GLY A 160 -21.99 0.84 -6.00
N PHE A 161 -21.15 1.43 -5.17
CA PHE A 161 -20.56 0.73 -4.05
C PHE A 161 -21.60 0.74 -2.91
N SER A 162 -22.24 -0.40 -2.65
CA SER A 162 -23.09 -0.54 -1.46
C SER A 162 -22.25 -1.12 -0.33
N SER A 163 -22.38 -0.55 0.86
CA SER A 163 -21.88 -1.13 2.08
C SER A 163 -22.48 -2.53 2.25
N ILE A 164 -21.63 -3.54 2.44
CA ILE A 164 -22.06 -4.92 2.76
C ILE A 164 -22.55 -5.04 4.21
N PHE A 165 -22.73 -3.93 4.88
CA PHE A 165 -23.28 -3.96 6.24
C PHE A 165 -24.75 -4.38 6.17
N TRP A 166 -25.13 -5.35 7.02
CA TRP A 166 -26.45 -5.97 7.03
C TRP A 166 -27.62 -4.98 7.28
N ASN A 167 -27.31 -3.74 7.65
CA ASN A 167 -28.31 -2.69 7.82
C ASN A 167 -27.83 -1.38 7.16
N THR A 168 -28.20 -1.19 5.90
CA THR A 168 -27.90 0.01 5.13
C THR A 168 -28.67 1.25 5.61
N ALA A 169 -29.65 1.11 6.51
CA ALA A 169 -30.38 2.24 7.06
C ALA A 169 -29.57 3.06 8.08
N TRP A 170 -28.37 2.60 8.44
CA TRP A 170 -27.47 3.25 9.40
C TRP A 170 -26.27 3.94 8.72
N THR A 171 -26.20 3.93 7.43
CA THR A 171 -25.28 4.68 6.58
C THR A 171 -26.09 5.61 5.68
#